data_d6eefaa96b9119401b0b58dd23e9f96e
#
_entry.id   d6eefaa96b9119401b0b58dd23e9f96e
#
_cell.length_a   1.000
_cell.length_b   1.000
_cell.length_c   1.000
_cell.angle_alpha   90.00
_cell.angle_beta   90.00
_cell.angle_gamma   90.00
#
_symmetry.space_group_name_H-M   'P 1'
#
loop_
_entity.id
_entity.type
_entity.pdbx_description
1 polymer ?
#
loop_
_entity_poly.entity_id
_entity_poly.type
_entity_poly.pdbx_seq_one_letter_code
_entity_poly.pdbx_strand_id
1 'polypeptide(L)'
;GVDVQGVMRAFVQTYLVKGSQQGGSSLTQQYVKNVLLMQAIEDNDSIAQYHATEDTVARKIREMLISVQMEKKYTKAEILQGYLNIAQFGSNLYGVETAAQRYFSVSAADLNAVQAATIAAITKNPNKYDPLIEANQEESQKQRNLVLDLMAQEGYISEKECTEAKNTPLKDTLKVQDVNVGCQDTGDYAFFCDYVVH
;
A
#
# COMPACT_ATOMS: atom_id res chain seq x y z
N GLY A 1 -17.65 -1.85 -4.43
CA GLY A 1 -17.65 -1.68 -5.87
C GLY A 1 -16.88 -0.45 -6.28
N VAL A 2 -16.26 -0.41 -7.45
CA VAL A 2 -15.68 0.85 -7.95
C VAL A 2 -16.82 1.85 -8.09
N ASP A 3 -16.73 2.96 -7.36
CA ASP A 3 -17.58 4.12 -7.64
C ASP A 3 -17.10 4.74 -8.97
N VAL A 4 -17.63 4.22 -10.07
CA VAL A 4 -17.27 4.67 -11.43
C VAL A 4 -17.54 6.17 -11.57
N GLN A 5 -18.60 6.68 -10.95
CA GLN A 5 -18.92 8.11 -10.97
C GLN A 5 -17.92 8.92 -10.14
N GLY A 6 -17.51 8.42 -8.97
CA GLY A 6 -16.47 9.04 -8.13
C GLY A 6 -15.11 9.03 -8.82
N VAL A 7 -14.73 7.92 -9.46
CA VAL A 7 -13.49 7.82 -10.23
C VAL A 7 -13.50 8.75 -11.43
N MET A 8 -14.59 8.80 -12.20
CA MET A 8 -14.75 9.73 -13.33
C MET A 8 -14.73 11.19 -12.86
N ARG A 9 -15.36 11.49 -11.72
CA ARG A 9 -15.35 12.84 -11.13
C ARG A 9 -13.95 13.24 -10.68
N ALA A 10 -13.26 12.36 -9.96
CA ALA A 10 -11.86 12.58 -9.52
C ALA A 10 -10.93 12.74 -10.73
N PHE A 11 -11.13 11.93 -11.78
CA PHE A 11 -10.38 12.04 -13.03
C PHE A 11 -10.60 13.40 -13.71
N VAL A 12 -11.86 13.83 -13.88
CA VAL A 12 -12.19 15.14 -14.48
C VAL A 12 -11.61 16.28 -13.64
N GLN A 13 -11.74 16.23 -12.31
CA GLN A 13 -11.19 17.26 -11.42
C GLN A 13 -9.66 17.29 -11.42
N THR A 14 -9.02 16.14 -11.44
CA THR A 14 -7.55 16.03 -11.37
C THR A 14 -6.88 16.46 -12.67
N TYR A 15 -7.39 15.96 -13.81
CA TYR A 15 -6.73 16.13 -15.11
C TYR A 15 -7.28 17.25 -15.96
N LEU A 16 -8.57 17.60 -15.82
CA LEU A 16 -9.20 18.60 -16.69
C LEU A 16 -9.44 19.96 -16.01
N VAL A 17 -9.58 20.00 -14.67
CA VAL A 17 -9.97 21.23 -13.97
C VAL A 17 -8.85 21.83 -13.11
N LYS A 18 -8.04 21.03 -12.43
CA LYS A 18 -7.09 21.54 -11.41
C LYS A 18 -5.61 21.28 -11.65
N GLY A 19 -5.22 20.39 -12.56
CA GLY A 19 -3.78 20.06 -12.76
C GLY A 19 -3.05 19.61 -11.49
N SER A 20 -3.75 19.27 -10.42
CA SER A 20 -3.18 18.89 -9.13
C SER A 20 -3.44 17.42 -8.82
N GLN A 21 -2.38 16.73 -8.45
CA GLN A 21 -2.36 15.33 -8.00
C GLN A 21 -3.15 15.17 -6.69
N GLN A 22 -4.47 15.08 -6.76
CA GLN A 22 -5.25 14.51 -5.67
C GLN A 22 -5.47 13.03 -5.97
N GLY A 23 -5.02 12.13 -5.08
CA GLY A 23 -5.06 10.69 -5.26
C GLY A 23 -6.47 10.14 -5.44
N GLY A 24 -6.95 10.12 -6.67
CA GLY A 24 -8.26 9.60 -7.05
C GLY A 24 -8.24 8.13 -7.46
N SER A 25 -7.12 7.42 -7.31
CA SER A 25 -7.03 6.00 -7.64
C SER A 25 -7.60 5.14 -6.52
N SER A 26 -8.49 4.20 -6.87
CA SER A 26 -8.96 3.18 -5.91
C SER A 26 -7.83 2.21 -5.57
N LEU A 27 -7.99 1.47 -4.45
CA LEU A 27 -7.06 0.41 -4.07
C LEU A 27 -6.92 -0.64 -5.20
N THR A 28 -8.02 -0.99 -5.86
CA THR A 28 -8.01 -1.92 -6.99
C THR A 28 -7.16 -1.40 -8.15
N GLN A 29 -7.21 -0.09 -8.45
CA GLN A 29 -6.37 0.51 -9.49
C GLN A 29 -4.88 0.49 -9.10
N GLN A 30 -4.56 0.72 -7.83
CA GLN A 30 -3.19 0.60 -7.33
C GLN A 30 -2.70 -0.85 -7.43
N TYR A 31 -3.56 -1.82 -7.10
CA TYR A 31 -3.24 -3.23 -7.25
C TYR A 31 -2.96 -3.60 -8.70
N VAL A 32 -3.84 -3.21 -9.62
CA VAL A 32 -3.64 -3.42 -11.07
C VAL A 32 -2.32 -2.82 -11.54
N LYS A 33 -2.00 -1.57 -11.15
CA LYS A 33 -0.74 -0.94 -11.49
C LYS A 33 0.47 -1.76 -11.01
N ASN A 34 0.44 -2.19 -9.74
CA ASN A 34 1.54 -2.97 -9.15
C ASN A 34 1.71 -4.32 -9.88
N VAL A 35 0.62 -5.03 -10.15
CA VAL A 35 0.67 -6.31 -10.90
C VAL A 35 1.26 -6.12 -12.30
N LEU A 36 0.81 -5.09 -13.04
CA LEU A 36 1.34 -4.82 -14.39
C LEU A 36 2.82 -4.46 -14.36
N LEU A 37 3.26 -3.70 -13.35
CA LEU A 37 4.67 -3.36 -13.20
C LEU A 37 5.50 -4.60 -12.85
N MET A 38 5.04 -5.42 -11.91
CA MET A 38 5.73 -6.65 -11.51
C MET A 38 5.87 -7.62 -12.69
N GLN A 39 4.81 -7.83 -13.44
CA GLN A 39 4.83 -8.67 -14.63
C GLN A 39 5.82 -8.15 -15.69
N ALA A 40 5.86 -6.83 -15.90
CA ALA A 40 6.81 -6.22 -16.84
C ALA A 40 8.28 -6.33 -16.37
N ILE A 41 8.51 -6.30 -15.06
CA ILE A 41 9.84 -6.52 -14.49
C ILE A 41 10.26 -7.98 -14.70
N GLU A 42 9.39 -8.90 -14.44
CA GLU A 42 9.61 -10.33 -14.61
C GLU A 42 9.90 -10.71 -16.07
N ASP A 43 9.09 -10.20 -16.99
CA ASP A 43 9.26 -10.39 -18.42
C ASP A 43 10.51 -9.66 -18.97
N ASN A 44 11.22 -8.91 -18.11
CA ASN A 44 12.36 -8.06 -18.48
C ASN A 44 12.02 -7.07 -19.61
N ASP A 45 10.74 -6.66 -19.68
CA ASP A 45 10.19 -5.73 -20.69
C ASP A 45 10.24 -4.29 -20.20
N SER A 46 11.31 -3.59 -20.55
CA SER A 46 11.52 -2.18 -20.18
C SER A 46 10.46 -1.23 -20.76
N ILE A 47 9.86 -1.58 -21.89
CA ILE A 47 8.78 -0.79 -22.51
C ILE A 47 7.50 -0.95 -21.70
N ALA A 48 7.15 -2.17 -21.33
CA ALA A 48 6.00 -2.42 -20.46
C ALA A 48 6.17 -1.80 -19.08
N GLN A 49 7.39 -1.82 -18.48
CA GLN A 49 7.71 -1.12 -17.23
C GLN A 49 7.47 0.39 -17.34
N TYR A 50 7.94 1.00 -18.44
CA TYR A 50 7.68 2.40 -18.72
C TYR A 50 6.17 2.68 -18.80
N HIS A 51 5.43 1.89 -19.57
CA HIS A 51 3.98 2.03 -19.72
C HIS A 51 3.17 1.74 -18.45
N ALA A 52 3.70 0.95 -17.52
CA ALA A 52 3.09 0.72 -16.20
C ALA A 52 3.29 1.88 -15.23
N THR A 53 4.30 2.74 -15.46
CA THR A 53 4.70 3.82 -14.54
C THR A 53 4.52 5.23 -15.10
N GLU A 54 4.42 5.39 -16.43
CA GLU A 54 4.25 6.70 -17.09
C GLU A 54 3.04 7.48 -16.52
N ASP A 55 3.16 8.81 -16.39
CA ASP A 55 2.05 9.64 -15.93
C ASP A 55 1.18 10.09 -17.10
N THR A 56 0.37 9.17 -17.65
CA THR A 56 -0.49 9.40 -18.79
C THR A 56 -1.95 9.07 -18.50
N VAL A 57 -2.84 9.77 -19.21
CA VAL A 57 -4.28 9.49 -19.21
C VAL A 57 -4.57 8.08 -19.73
N ALA A 58 -3.83 7.63 -20.74
CA ALA A 58 -3.99 6.30 -21.33
C ALA A 58 -3.72 5.18 -20.31
N ARG A 59 -2.65 5.30 -19.51
CA ARG A 59 -2.38 4.39 -18.39
C ARG A 59 -3.54 4.37 -17.40
N LYS A 60 -4.03 5.53 -16.97
CA LYS A 60 -5.13 5.62 -16.01
C LYS A 60 -6.42 5.00 -16.52
N ILE A 61 -6.74 5.16 -17.80
CA ILE A 61 -7.91 4.51 -18.41
C ILE A 61 -7.70 2.98 -18.42
N ARG A 62 -6.52 2.49 -18.78
CA ARG A 62 -6.21 1.06 -18.77
C ARG A 62 -6.37 0.47 -17.37
N GLU A 63 -5.77 1.08 -16.35
CA GLU A 63 -5.90 0.67 -14.95
C GLU A 63 -7.38 0.60 -14.53
N MET A 64 -8.16 1.61 -14.86
CA MET A 64 -9.59 1.67 -14.54
C MET A 64 -10.37 0.53 -15.21
N LEU A 65 -10.16 0.28 -16.50
CA LEU A 65 -10.87 -0.78 -17.23
C LEU A 65 -10.54 -2.16 -16.66
N ILE A 66 -9.28 -2.44 -16.38
CA ILE A 66 -8.84 -3.71 -15.76
C ILE A 66 -9.45 -3.83 -14.35
N SER A 67 -9.44 -2.76 -13.56
CA SER A 67 -10.01 -2.75 -12.20
C SER A 67 -11.50 -3.10 -12.21
N VAL A 68 -12.27 -2.56 -13.14
CA VAL A 68 -13.70 -2.91 -13.30
C VAL A 68 -13.88 -4.40 -13.61
N GLN A 69 -13.04 -4.99 -14.45
CA GLN A 69 -13.12 -6.43 -14.74
C GLN A 69 -12.69 -7.27 -13.54
N MET A 70 -11.65 -6.84 -12.83
CA MET A 70 -11.17 -7.52 -11.62
C MET A 70 -12.25 -7.55 -10.52
N GLU A 71 -12.95 -6.44 -10.28
CA GLU A 71 -14.02 -6.36 -9.29
C GLU A 71 -15.28 -7.14 -9.65
N LYS A 72 -15.47 -7.52 -10.92
CA LYS A 72 -16.51 -8.47 -11.31
C LYS A 72 -16.14 -9.92 -11.01
N LYS A 73 -14.85 -10.23 -10.99
CA LYS A 73 -14.32 -11.60 -10.88
C LYS A 73 -13.93 -11.96 -9.45
N TYR A 74 -13.42 -11.01 -8.68
CA TYR A 74 -12.87 -11.19 -7.34
C TYR A 74 -13.65 -10.38 -6.32
N THR A 75 -13.74 -10.89 -5.09
CA THR A 75 -14.30 -10.17 -3.95
C THR A 75 -13.35 -9.05 -3.49
N LYS A 76 -13.89 -8.09 -2.74
CA LYS A 76 -13.07 -7.03 -2.14
C LYS A 76 -11.98 -7.57 -1.21
N ALA A 77 -12.27 -8.66 -0.48
CA ALA A 77 -11.32 -9.31 0.42
C ALA A 77 -10.14 -9.92 -0.36
N GLU A 78 -10.42 -10.63 -1.46
CA GLU A 78 -9.37 -11.20 -2.32
C GLU A 78 -8.51 -10.12 -2.97
N ILE A 79 -9.12 -9.02 -3.44
CA ILE A 79 -8.38 -7.88 -4.00
C ILE A 79 -7.51 -7.21 -2.94
N LEU A 80 -8.04 -7.00 -1.72
CA LEU A 80 -7.27 -6.43 -0.61
C LEU A 80 -6.10 -7.33 -0.22
N GLN A 81 -6.34 -8.63 -0.10
CA GLN A 81 -5.30 -9.61 0.22
C GLN A 81 -4.20 -9.59 -0.84
N GLY A 82 -4.58 -9.65 -2.13
CA GLY A 82 -3.62 -9.57 -3.23
C GLY A 82 -2.81 -8.28 -3.20
N TYR A 83 -3.48 -7.13 -2.97
CA TYR A 83 -2.80 -5.84 -2.84
C TYR A 83 -1.79 -5.83 -1.69
N LEU A 84 -2.19 -6.27 -0.50
CA LEU A 84 -1.33 -6.25 0.69
C LEU A 84 -0.11 -7.16 0.54
N ASN A 85 -0.22 -8.23 -0.23
CA ASN A 85 0.90 -9.15 -0.46
C ASN A 85 1.99 -8.56 -1.37
N ILE A 86 1.65 -7.61 -2.25
CA ILE A 86 2.59 -7.03 -3.21
C ILE A 86 2.86 -5.54 -3.02
N ALA A 87 2.13 -4.87 -2.12
CA ALA A 87 2.33 -3.45 -1.87
C ALA A 87 3.72 -3.20 -1.26
N GLN A 88 4.30 -2.06 -1.65
CA GLN A 88 5.56 -1.59 -1.09
C GLN A 88 5.32 -0.89 0.24
N PHE A 89 6.07 -1.26 1.26
CA PHE A 89 5.99 -0.73 2.63
C PHE A 89 7.30 -0.09 3.12
N GLY A 90 8.20 0.24 2.24
CA GLY A 90 9.48 0.86 2.54
C GLY A 90 10.48 0.64 1.42
N SER A 91 11.74 0.99 1.64
CA SER A 91 12.80 0.75 0.66
C SER A 91 13.00 -0.75 0.47
N ASN A 92 12.67 -1.26 -0.72
CA ASN A 92 12.78 -2.70 -1.07
C ASN A 92 12.03 -3.65 -0.14
N LEU A 93 10.97 -3.18 0.51
CA LEU A 93 10.14 -3.96 1.42
C LEU A 93 8.75 -4.15 0.82
N TYR A 94 8.42 -5.35 0.41
CA TYR A 94 7.16 -5.71 -0.23
C TYR A 94 6.40 -6.74 0.59
N GLY A 95 5.07 -6.61 0.60
CA GLY A 95 4.19 -7.50 1.34
C GLY A 95 4.00 -7.11 2.81
N VAL A 96 2.75 -7.22 3.27
CA VAL A 96 2.34 -6.80 4.62
C VAL A 96 2.98 -7.67 5.70
N GLU A 97 3.17 -8.96 5.45
CA GLU A 97 3.80 -9.87 6.41
C GLU A 97 5.26 -9.48 6.63
N THR A 98 6.01 -9.27 5.54
CA THR A 98 7.40 -8.82 5.61
C THR A 98 7.52 -7.48 6.35
N ALA A 99 6.57 -6.56 6.09
CA ALA A 99 6.53 -5.27 6.78
C ALA A 99 6.25 -5.41 8.28
N ALA A 100 5.30 -6.28 8.66
CA ALA A 100 4.98 -6.55 10.06
C ALA A 100 6.17 -7.14 10.82
N GLN A 101 6.86 -8.10 10.21
CA GLN A 101 8.07 -8.69 10.76
C GLN A 101 9.19 -7.65 10.86
N ARG A 102 9.45 -6.89 9.80
CA ARG A 102 10.53 -5.89 9.75
C ARG A 102 10.38 -4.80 10.79
N TYR A 103 9.19 -4.21 10.89
CA TYR A 103 8.96 -3.05 11.74
C TYR A 103 8.63 -3.40 13.18
N PHE A 104 7.98 -4.56 13.39
CA PHE A 104 7.36 -4.86 14.69
C PHE A 104 7.73 -6.22 15.26
N SER A 105 8.41 -7.08 14.49
CA SER A 105 8.74 -8.47 14.90
C SER A 105 7.50 -9.30 15.28
N VAL A 106 6.41 -9.11 14.54
CA VAL A 106 5.14 -9.85 14.72
C VAL A 106 4.59 -10.26 13.35
N SER A 107 3.72 -11.27 13.32
CA SER A 107 2.95 -11.60 12.13
C SER A 107 1.95 -10.49 11.79
N ALA A 108 1.61 -10.33 10.51
CA ALA A 108 0.59 -9.38 10.08
C ALA A 108 -0.77 -9.63 10.75
N ALA A 109 -1.08 -10.88 11.09
CA ALA A 109 -2.30 -11.25 11.81
C ALA A 109 -2.33 -10.75 13.27
N ASP A 110 -1.17 -10.50 13.87
CA ASP A 110 -1.02 -10.10 15.27
C ASP A 110 -0.78 -8.60 15.44
N LEU A 111 -0.90 -7.82 14.36
CA LEU A 111 -0.75 -6.37 14.41
C LEU A 111 -1.82 -5.72 15.29
N ASN A 112 -1.41 -4.90 16.25
CA ASN A 112 -2.34 -4.03 16.96
C ASN A 112 -2.72 -2.80 16.12
N ALA A 113 -3.70 -2.01 16.60
CA ALA A 113 -4.22 -0.85 15.87
C ALA A 113 -3.13 0.18 15.50
N VAL A 114 -2.17 0.45 16.41
CA VAL A 114 -1.07 1.40 16.16
C VAL A 114 -0.15 0.90 15.05
N GLN A 115 0.21 -0.38 15.10
CA GLN A 115 1.07 -1.03 14.12
C GLN A 115 0.39 -1.12 12.74
N ALA A 116 -0.89 -1.54 12.72
CA ALA A 116 -1.67 -1.60 11.49
C ALA A 116 -1.85 -0.21 10.85
N ALA A 117 -2.13 0.82 11.66
CA ALA A 117 -2.21 2.21 11.18
C ALA A 117 -0.87 2.72 10.63
N THR A 118 0.26 2.32 11.24
CA THR A 118 1.59 2.66 10.74
C THR A 118 1.85 2.04 9.38
N ILE A 119 1.60 0.75 9.22
CA ILE A 119 1.75 0.04 7.93
C ILE A 119 0.85 0.68 6.86
N ALA A 120 -0.43 0.93 7.19
CA ALA A 120 -1.35 1.58 6.26
C ALA A 120 -0.88 2.98 5.86
N ALA A 121 -0.29 3.75 6.77
CA ALA A 121 0.25 5.07 6.50
C ALA A 121 1.39 5.05 5.46
N ILE A 122 2.24 4.03 5.50
CA ILE A 122 3.39 3.88 4.59
C ILE A 122 2.93 3.69 3.14
N THR A 123 1.82 2.99 2.90
CA THR A 123 1.33 2.72 1.54
C THR A 123 1.06 3.97 0.70
N LYS A 124 0.79 5.10 1.35
CA LYS A 124 0.54 6.38 0.67
C LYS A 124 1.79 6.91 -0.05
N ASN A 125 2.95 6.77 0.56
CA ASN A 125 4.26 7.11 -0.01
C ASN A 125 5.36 6.40 0.79
N PRO A 126 5.78 5.19 0.34
CA PRO A 126 6.73 4.36 1.08
C PRO A 126 8.06 5.05 1.37
N ASN A 127 8.54 5.90 0.47
CA ASN A 127 9.81 6.61 0.67
C ASN A 127 9.68 7.75 1.69
N LYS A 128 8.52 8.40 1.78
CA LYS A 128 8.29 9.53 2.68
C LYS A 128 7.88 9.09 4.09
N TYR A 129 7.17 7.98 4.18
CA TYR A 129 6.58 7.54 5.45
C TYR A 129 7.25 6.29 6.03
N ASP A 130 8.44 5.91 5.51
CA ASP A 130 9.25 4.85 6.11
C ASP A 130 9.73 5.28 7.50
N PRO A 131 9.29 4.61 8.58
CA PRO A 131 9.63 4.99 9.95
C PRO A 131 11.07 4.66 10.35
N LEU A 132 11.80 3.86 9.55
CA LEU A 132 13.21 3.55 9.79
C LEU A 132 14.13 4.69 9.35
N ILE A 133 13.65 5.58 8.49
CA ILE A 133 14.39 6.78 8.09
C ILE A 133 14.13 7.87 9.13
N GLU A 134 15.16 8.23 9.90
CA GLU A 134 15.04 9.19 11.02
C GLU A 134 14.36 10.50 10.59
N ALA A 135 14.74 11.05 9.44
CA ALA A 135 14.15 12.27 8.89
C ALA A 135 12.65 12.17 8.57
N ASN A 136 12.13 10.96 8.44
CA ASN A 136 10.73 10.71 8.10
C ASN A 136 9.84 10.47 9.32
N GLN A 137 10.40 10.20 10.50
CA GLN A 137 9.65 9.72 11.67
C GLN A 137 8.50 10.64 12.08
N GLU A 138 8.73 11.95 12.06
CA GLU A 138 7.68 12.93 12.41
C GLU A 138 6.51 12.89 11.42
N GLU A 139 6.82 12.90 10.12
CA GLU A 139 5.79 12.84 9.07
C GLU A 139 5.08 11.49 9.04
N SER A 140 5.80 10.40 9.29
CA SER A 140 5.25 9.06 9.42
C SER A 140 4.28 8.98 10.61
N GLN A 141 4.65 9.55 11.76
CA GLN A 141 3.76 9.61 12.92
C GLN A 141 2.51 10.45 12.65
N LYS A 142 2.63 11.59 12.00
CA LYS A 142 1.49 12.42 11.59
C LYS A 142 0.55 11.65 10.66
N GLN A 143 1.09 10.94 9.67
CA GLN A 143 0.30 10.17 8.74
C GLN A 143 -0.37 8.96 9.42
N ARG A 144 0.32 8.25 10.33
CA ARG A 144 -0.27 7.21 11.18
C ARG A 144 -1.46 7.76 11.99
N ASN A 145 -1.29 8.92 12.59
CA ASN A 145 -2.35 9.52 13.40
C ASN A 145 -3.60 9.86 12.57
N LEU A 146 -3.42 10.29 11.32
CA LEU A 146 -4.56 10.46 10.39
C LEU A 146 -5.27 9.13 10.10
N VAL A 147 -4.52 8.04 9.95
CA VAL A 147 -5.13 6.70 9.76
C VAL A 147 -5.90 6.27 11.01
N LEU A 148 -5.35 6.50 12.22
CA LEU A 148 -6.05 6.22 13.47
C LEU A 148 -7.36 7.02 13.60
N ASP A 149 -7.37 8.30 13.20
CA ASP A 149 -8.59 9.10 13.18
C ASP A 149 -9.64 8.51 12.23
N LEU A 150 -9.23 8.06 11.05
CA LEU A 150 -10.11 7.40 10.08
C LEU A 150 -10.63 6.05 10.65
N MET A 151 -9.79 5.27 11.32
CA MET A 151 -10.20 4.02 11.94
C MET A 151 -11.26 4.25 13.04
N ALA A 152 -11.14 5.32 13.83
CA ALA A 152 -12.15 5.70 14.81
C ALA A 152 -13.44 6.18 14.14
N GLN A 153 -13.36 7.01 13.13
CA GLN A 153 -14.54 7.49 12.36
C GLN A 153 -15.33 6.34 11.71
N GLU A 154 -14.63 5.31 11.23
CA GLU A 154 -15.26 4.11 10.64
C GLU A 154 -15.65 3.05 11.69
N GLY A 155 -15.39 3.30 12.97
CA GLY A 155 -15.80 2.43 14.09
C GLY A 155 -14.93 1.18 14.26
N TYR A 156 -13.74 1.12 13.66
CA TYR A 156 -12.79 0.01 13.86
C TYR A 156 -12.11 0.05 15.23
N ILE A 157 -11.95 1.24 15.80
CA ILE A 157 -11.45 1.48 17.15
C ILE A 157 -12.33 2.54 17.84
N SER A 158 -12.36 2.55 19.15
CA SER A 158 -13.06 3.58 19.94
C SER A 158 -12.26 4.89 19.94
N GLU A 159 -12.93 6.02 20.22
CA GLU A 159 -12.28 7.32 20.41
C GLU A 159 -11.21 7.31 21.51
N LYS A 160 -11.44 6.51 22.55
CA LYS A 160 -10.48 6.34 23.65
C LYS A 160 -9.22 5.63 23.16
N GLU A 161 -9.38 4.51 22.47
CA GLU A 161 -8.25 3.77 21.87
C GLU A 161 -7.49 4.62 20.85
N CYS A 162 -8.19 5.40 20.03
CA CYS A 162 -7.58 6.34 19.10
C CYS A 162 -6.70 7.36 19.83
N THR A 163 -7.21 7.96 20.89
CA THR A 163 -6.48 8.95 21.69
C THR A 163 -5.23 8.35 22.34
N GLU A 164 -5.36 7.17 22.94
CA GLU A 164 -4.24 6.43 23.55
C GLU A 164 -3.19 6.06 22.48
N ALA A 165 -3.63 5.54 21.35
CA ALA A 165 -2.78 5.17 20.23
C ALA A 165 -1.98 6.36 19.65
N LYS A 166 -2.61 7.52 19.52
CA LYS A 166 -1.96 8.74 19.03
C LYS A 166 -0.90 9.28 19.97
N ASN A 167 -1.07 9.09 21.29
CA ASN A 167 -0.11 9.49 22.32
C ASN A 167 1.10 8.56 22.39
N THR A 168 1.06 7.39 21.77
CA THR A 168 2.21 6.48 21.72
C THR A 168 3.21 6.98 20.67
N PRO A 169 4.46 7.33 21.04
CA PRO A 169 5.47 7.74 20.07
C PRO A 169 5.76 6.62 19.06
N LEU A 170 5.93 6.99 17.78
CA LEU A 170 6.16 6.00 16.73
C LEU A 170 7.37 5.12 17.02
N LYS A 171 8.48 5.73 17.45
CA LYS A 171 9.73 5.03 17.80
C LYS A 171 9.56 3.95 18.87
N ASP A 172 8.64 4.14 19.82
CA ASP A 172 8.40 3.21 20.93
C ASP A 172 7.58 2.00 20.47
N THR A 173 6.95 2.07 19.30
CA THR A 173 6.20 0.96 18.70
C THR A 173 7.07 0.06 17.83
N LEU A 174 8.22 0.56 17.38
CA LEU A 174 9.12 -0.15 16.48
C LEU A 174 9.91 -1.22 17.26
N LYS A 175 9.92 -2.43 16.73
CA LYS A 175 10.77 -3.56 17.15
C LYS A 175 11.44 -4.11 15.91
N VAL A 176 12.42 -3.35 15.43
CA VAL A 176 13.06 -3.62 14.15
C VAL A 176 13.87 -4.90 14.20
N GLN A 177 13.59 -5.81 13.28
CA GLN A 177 14.46 -6.97 13.03
C GLN A 177 14.90 -7.01 11.57
N ASP A 178 16.04 -7.60 11.32
CA ASP A 178 16.45 -7.88 9.96
C ASP A 178 15.60 -9.04 9.42
N VAL A 179 14.80 -8.72 8.42
CA VAL A 179 14.12 -9.73 7.62
C VAL A 179 15.03 -10.03 6.44
N ASN A 180 15.28 -11.30 6.17
CA ASN A 180 15.88 -11.69 4.91
C ASN A 180 14.90 -11.24 3.82
N VAL A 181 15.24 -10.14 3.14
CA VAL A 181 14.50 -9.64 1.97
C VAL A 181 14.81 -10.52 0.77
N GLY A 182 14.84 -11.81 0.99
CA GLY A 182 15.05 -12.83 -0.02
C GLY A 182 13.95 -13.85 0.12
N CYS A 183 13.60 -14.46 -0.98
CA CYS A 183 12.46 -15.35 -1.13
C CYS A 183 12.57 -16.68 -0.34
N GLN A 184 13.65 -16.89 0.40
CA GLN A 184 13.94 -18.18 1.02
C GLN A 184 13.09 -18.53 2.25
N ASP A 185 12.43 -17.57 2.89
CA ASP A 185 11.68 -17.80 4.15
C ASP A 185 10.16 -17.63 4.04
N THR A 186 9.61 -17.47 2.83
CA THR A 186 8.18 -17.21 2.63
C THR A 186 7.33 -18.49 2.49
N GLY A 187 7.88 -19.68 2.81
CA GLY A 187 7.15 -20.95 2.72
C GLY A 187 6.57 -21.18 1.32
N ASP A 188 5.27 -21.45 1.23
CA ASP A 188 4.56 -21.69 -0.04
C ASP A 188 4.59 -20.48 -1.00
N TYR A 189 4.97 -19.30 -0.53
CA TYR A 189 5.11 -18.07 -1.32
C TYR A 189 6.56 -17.78 -1.75
N ALA A 190 7.51 -18.63 -1.40
CA ALA A 190 8.93 -18.51 -1.77
C ALA A 190 9.08 -18.39 -3.30
N PHE A 191 8.33 -19.20 -4.03
CA PHE A 191 8.31 -19.18 -5.50
C PHE A 191 7.83 -17.84 -6.07
N PHE A 192 6.81 -17.22 -5.47
CA PHE A 192 6.29 -15.92 -5.90
C PHE A 192 7.27 -14.78 -5.59
N CYS A 193 7.98 -14.88 -4.49
CA CYS A 193 8.99 -13.91 -4.08
C CYS A 193 10.25 -14.00 -4.96
N ASP A 194 10.74 -15.20 -5.27
CA ASP A 194 11.88 -15.45 -6.16
C ASP A 194 11.60 -14.93 -7.58
N TYR A 195 10.36 -15.02 -7.97
CA TYR A 195 9.80 -14.56 -9.24
C TYR A 195 9.75 -13.02 -9.37
N VAL A 196 9.79 -12.30 -8.25
CA VAL A 196 9.74 -10.83 -8.20
C VAL A 196 11.15 -10.20 -8.09
N VAL A 197 12.15 -10.97 -7.68
CA VAL A 197 13.50 -10.46 -7.38
C VAL A 197 14.50 -10.80 -8.48
N HIS A 198 14.18 -11.71 -9.40
CA HIS A 198 15.01 -12.12 -10.55
C HIS A 198 14.39 -11.73 -11.87
#